data_fac401a99307d24493f6a7a2dea429e4
#
_entry.id   fac401a99307d24493f6a7a2dea429e4
#
_cell.length_a   1.000
_cell.length_b   1.000
_cell.length_c   1.000
_cell.angle_alpha   90.00
_cell.angle_beta   90.00
_cell.angle_gamma   90.00
#
_symmetry.space_group_name_H-M   'P 1'
#
loop_
_entity.id
_entity.type
_entity.pdbx_description
1 polymer ?
#
loop_
_entity_poly.entity_id
_entity_poly.type
_entity_poly.pdbx_seq_one_letter_code
_entity_poly.pdbx_strand_id
1 'polypeptide(L)'
;MADRIALVDDDQNILTSVSLTLQSEGFEVDCYHDGEAALVGLARRPASLGVFDIKMPRLDGIELLQKVRGQSQMPVIFLTSKDDELDEALGLGMGAD
;
A
#
# COMPACT_ATOMS: atom_id res chain seq x y z
N MET A 1 11.85 -8.72 16.11
CA MET A 1 11.96 -8.42 14.68
C MET A 1 10.95 -7.38 14.27
N ALA A 2 11.37 -6.44 13.46
CA ALA A 2 10.46 -5.39 13.00
C ALA A 2 9.53 -5.96 11.93
N ASP A 3 8.27 -5.54 11.96
CA ASP A 3 7.34 -5.86 10.89
C ASP A 3 7.66 -5.03 9.65
N ARG A 4 7.38 -5.59 8.50
CA ARG A 4 7.65 -4.95 7.22
C ARG A 4 6.35 -4.40 6.64
N ILE A 5 6.39 -3.15 6.20
CA ILE A 5 5.26 -2.48 5.58
C ILE A 5 5.61 -2.18 4.12
N ALA A 6 4.70 -2.51 3.22
CA ALA A 6 4.81 -2.12 1.81
C ALA A 6 4.00 -0.85 1.61
N LEU A 7 4.69 0.25 1.34
CA LEU A 7 4.07 1.56 1.12
C LEU A 7 4.07 1.87 -0.37
N VAL A 8 2.89 2.04 -0.95
CA VAL A 8 2.74 2.24 -2.39
C VAL A 8 2.02 3.54 -2.66
N ASP A 9 2.71 4.46 -3.32
CA ASP A 9 2.16 5.78 -3.66
C ASP A 9 3.00 6.35 -4.79
N ASP A 10 2.37 7.01 -5.75
CA ASP A 10 3.11 7.64 -6.86
C ASP A 10 3.69 9.00 -6.47
N ASP A 11 3.34 9.53 -5.31
CA ASP A 11 3.86 10.80 -4.82
C ASP A 11 5.09 10.56 -3.93
N GLN A 12 6.25 10.98 -4.40
CA GLN A 12 7.51 10.80 -3.66
C GLN A 12 7.48 11.48 -2.29
N ASN A 13 6.81 12.60 -2.16
CA ASN A 13 6.72 13.31 -0.88
C ASN A 13 5.96 12.50 0.15
N ILE A 14 4.89 11.85 -0.27
CA ILE A 14 4.12 10.96 0.60
C ILE A 14 4.98 9.76 1.02
N LEU A 15 5.66 9.13 0.07
CA LEU A 15 6.53 8.00 0.38
C LEU A 15 7.57 8.38 1.41
N THR A 16 8.22 9.53 1.22
CA THR A 16 9.26 10.00 2.14
C THR A 16 8.69 10.26 3.53
N SER A 17 7.61 11.05 3.62
CA SER A 17 7.04 11.45 4.91
C SER A 17 6.52 10.26 5.69
N VAL A 18 5.73 9.42 5.04
CA VAL A 18 5.07 8.29 5.71
C VAL A 18 6.09 7.23 6.09
N SER A 19 7.06 6.96 5.20
CA SER A 19 8.08 5.96 5.51
C SER A 19 8.94 6.39 6.71
N LEU A 20 9.30 7.66 6.80
CA LEU A 20 10.05 8.16 7.95
C LEU A 20 9.26 8.00 9.24
N THR A 21 7.97 8.32 9.22
CA THR A 21 7.12 8.17 10.37
C THR A 21 7.03 6.71 10.81
N LEU A 22 6.80 5.81 9.87
CA LEU A 22 6.70 4.38 10.18
C LEU A 22 8.02 3.81 10.68
N GLN A 23 9.13 4.22 10.08
CA GLN A 23 10.45 3.79 10.53
C GLN A 23 10.74 4.26 11.95
N SER A 24 10.29 5.46 12.32
CA SER A 24 10.46 5.98 13.67
C SER A 24 9.68 5.16 14.70
N GLU A 25 8.66 4.45 14.27
CA GLU A 25 7.88 3.55 15.12
C GLU A 25 8.43 2.13 15.15
N GLY A 26 9.54 1.88 14.49
CA GLY A 26 10.20 0.59 14.52
C GLY A 26 9.89 -0.35 13.36
N PHE A 27 9.17 0.11 12.34
CA PHE A 27 8.83 -0.71 11.18
C PHE A 27 9.92 -0.64 10.12
N GLU A 28 10.06 -1.72 9.36
CA GLU A 28 10.82 -1.68 8.11
C GLU A 28 9.83 -1.32 7.00
N VAL A 29 10.23 -0.45 6.09
CA VAL A 29 9.34 0.04 5.04
C VAL A 29 9.98 -0.14 3.68
N ASP A 30 9.25 -0.80 2.77
CA ASP A 30 9.62 -0.84 1.36
C ASP A 30 8.70 0.10 0.62
N CYS A 31 9.27 1.02 -0.13
CA CYS A 31 8.50 2.03 -0.88
C CYS A 31 8.43 1.64 -2.35
N TYR A 32 7.24 1.76 -2.93
CA TYR A 32 7.02 1.48 -4.35
C TYR A 32 6.27 2.67 -4.96
N HIS A 33 6.69 3.09 -6.14
CA HIS A 33 6.13 4.26 -6.82
C HIS A 33 4.89 3.95 -7.66
N ASP A 34 4.61 2.68 -7.88
CA ASP A 34 3.45 2.27 -8.68
C ASP A 34 3.06 0.84 -8.33
N GLY A 35 1.88 0.43 -8.81
CA GLY A 35 1.33 -0.87 -8.49
C GLY A 35 2.13 -2.02 -9.07
N GLU A 36 2.68 -1.85 -10.25
CA GLU A 36 3.47 -2.90 -10.89
C GLU A 36 4.76 -3.17 -10.11
N ALA A 37 5.44 -2.11 -9.70
CA ALA A 37 6.64 -2.24 -8.87
C ALA A 37 6.31 -2.94 -7.55
N ALA A 38 5.15 -2.61 -6.97
CA ALA A 38 4.72 -3.24 -5.72
C ALA A 38 4.47 -4.74 -5.90
N LEU A 39 3.83 -5.14 -6.99
CA LEU A 39 3.59 -6.57 -7.25
C LEU A 39 4.89 -7.36 -7.35
N VAL A 40 5.86 -6.83 -8.10
CA VAL A 40 7.16 -7.48 -8.22
C VAL A 40 7.87 -7.54 -6.88
N GLY A 41 7.87 -6.41 -6.16
CA GLY A 41 8.56 -6.33 -4.88
C GLY A 41 7.94 -7.23 -3.82
N LEU A 42 6.63 -7.31 -3.75
CA LEU A 42 5.94 -8.14 -2.76
C LEU A 42 6.13 -9.64 -3.04
N ALA A 43 6.29 -10.02 -4.29
CA ALA A 43 6.60 -11.40 -4.64
C ALA A 43 7.98 -11.80 -4.12
N ARG A 44 8.92 -10.87 -4.11
CA ARG A 44 10.29 -11.12 -3.64
C ARG A 44 10.41 -10.96 -2.13
N ARG A 45 9.70 -9.99 -1.58
CA ARG A 45 9.84 -9.59 -0.18
C ARG A 45 8.45 -9.34 0.39
N PRO A 46 7.80 -10.37 0.91
CA PRO A 46 6.47 -10.22 1.49
C PRO A 46 6.46 -9.24 2.65
N ALA A 47 5.35 -8.53 2.81
CA ALA A 47 5.15 -7.58 3.87
C ALA A 47 4.06 -8.06 4.84
N SER A 48 4.08 -7.52 6.05
CA SER A 48 3.06 -7.80 7.06
C SER A 48 1.83 -6.95 6.87
N LEU A 49 1.99 -5.78 6.22
CA LEU A 49 0.93 -4.81 6.00
C LEU A 49 1.20 -4.04 4.72
N GLY A 50 0.16 -3.80 3.95
CA GLY A 50 0.24 -2.92 2.79
C GLY A 50 -0.45 -1.61 3.09
N VAL A 51 0.15 -0.50 2.67
CA VAL A 51 -0.44 0.83 2.72
C VAL A 51 -0.42 1.36 1.29
N PHE A 52 -1.56 1.36 0.65
CA PHE A 52 -1.68 1.65 -0.78
C PHE A 52 -2.44 2.93 -1.02
N ASP A 53 -1.91 3.79 -1.89
CA ASP A 53 -2.66 4.92 -2.42
C ASP A 53 -3.69 4.39 -3.40
N ILE A 54 -4.91 4.90 -3.35
CA ILE A 54 -5.97 4.47 -4.25
C ILE A 54 -5.74 5.02 -5.65
N LYS A 55 -5.46 6.32 -5.76
CA LYS A 55 -5.37 7.00 -7.05
C LYS A 55 -3.95 7.01 -7.59
N MET A 56 -3.63 5.98 -8.35
CA MET A 56 -2.35 5.89 -9.05
C MET A 56 -2.59 5.64 -10.54
N PRO A 57 -1.69 6.13 -11.41
CA PRO A 57 -1.85 5.87 -12.85
C PRO A 57 -1.66 4.39 -13.16
N ARG A 58 -2.28 3.94 -14.23
CA ARG A 58 -2.23 2.58 -14.75
C ARG A 58 -2.86 1.54 -13.82
N LEU A 59 -2.21 1.16 -12.75
CA LEU A 59 -2.72 0.19 -11.79
C LEU A 59 -2.99 0.92 -10.47
N ASP A 60 -4.26 1.19 -10.18
CA ASP A 60 -4.62 1.90 -8.95
C ASP A 60 -4.56 0.97 -7.73
N GLY A 61 -4.76 1.56 -6.54
CA GLY A 61 -4.63 0.80 -5.30
C GLY A 61 -5.66 -0.32 -5.15
N ILE A 62 -6.86 -0.15 -5.69
CA ILE A 62 -7.90 -1.16 -5.60
C ILE A 62 -7.57 -2.34 -6.53
N GLU A 63 -7.13 -2.04 -7.73
CA GLU A 63 -6.68 -3.07 -8.67
C GLU A 63 -5.47 -3.82 -8.12
N LEU A 64 -4.56 -3.07 -7.50
CA LEU A 64 -3.38 -3.67 -6.85
C LEU A 64 -3.81 -4.64 -5.75
N LEU A 65 -4.78 -4.26 -4.92
CA LEU A 65 -5.29 -5.14 -3.87
C LEU A 65 -5.84 -6.43 -4.47
N GLN A 66 -6.62 -6.35 -5.55
CA GLN A 66 -7.16 -7.53 -6.20
C GLN A 66 -6.06 -8.48 -6.65
N LYS A 67 -5.00 -7.94 -7.24
CA LYS A 67 -3.88 -8.75 -7.70
C LYS A 67 -3.08 -9.34 -6.53
N VAL A 68 -2.89 -8.57 -5.47
CA VAL A 68 -2.20 -9.04 -4.26
C VAL A 68 -2.98 -10.19 -3.62
N ARG A 69 -4.32 -10.13 -3.60
CA ARG A 69 -5.14 -11.18 -3.02
C ARG A 69 -5.02 -12.52 -3.74
N GLY A 70 -4.53 -12.52 -4.97
CA GLY A 70 -4.22 -13.75 -5.67
C GLY A 70 -3.02 -14.49 -5.10
N GLN A 71 -2.18 -13.83 -4.32
CA GLN A 71 -0.97 -14.44 -3.77
C GLN A 71 -0.74 -14.19 -2.28
N SER A 72 -1.54 -13.36 -1.62
CA SER A 72 -1.31 -13.01 -0.22
C SER A 72 -2.58 -12.56 0.46
N GLN A 73 -2.71 -12.87 1.75
CA GLN A 73 -3.79 -12.39 2.61
C GLN A 73 -3.34 -11.24 3.50
N MET A 74 -2.24 -10.59 3.13
CA MET A 74 -1.70 -9.46 3.86
C MET A 74 -2.77 -8.37 4.09
N PRO A 75 -2.92 -7.86 5.32
CA PRO A 75 -3.83 -6.73 5.54
C PRO A 75 -3.40 -5.52 4.73
N VAL A 76 -4.36 -4.77 4.22
CA VAL A 76 -4.11 -3.58 3.42
C VAL A 76 -4.95 -2.43 3.94
N ILE A 77 -4.31 -1.27 4.09
CA ILE A 77 -4.96 -0.01 4.40
C ILE A 77 -4.79 0.91 3.21
N PHE A 78 -5.82 1.65 2.85
CA PHE A 78 -5.71 2.64 1.79
C PHE A 78 -5.40 4.01 2.34
N LEU A 79 -4.49 4.71 1.65
CA LEU A 79 -4.30 6.14 1.84
C LEU A 79 -5.27 6.85 0.94
N THR A 80 -6.14 7.67 1.51
CA THR A 80 -7.10 8.41 0.72
C THR A 80 -6.85 9.90 0.88
N SER A 81 -7.08 10.66 -0.18
CA SER A 81 -7.10 12.11 -0.06
C SER A 81 -8.42 12.52 0.58
N LYS A 82 -8.54 13.81 0.91
CA LYS A 82 -9.75 14.34 1.54
C LYS A 82 -11.01 14.08 0.73
N ASP A 83 -10.87 13.92 -0.57
CA ASP A 83 -12.00 13.79 -1.48
C ASP A 83 -12.38 12.35 -1.75
N ASP A 84 -11.77 11.38 -1.07
CA ASP A 84 -11.87 9.98 -1.43
C ASP A 84 -12.55 9.11 -0.37
N GLU A 85 -13.45 9.68 0.42
CA GLU A 85 -14.15 8.94 1.46
C GLU A 85 -14.97 7.77 0.90
N LEU A 86 -15.57 7.97 -0.26
CA LEU A 86 -16.34 6.91 -0.91
C LEU A 86 -15.43 5.78 -1.36
N ASP A 87 -14.25 6.13 -1.84
CA ASP A 87 -13.27 5.12 -2.26
C ASP A 87 -12.77 4.31 -1.06
N GLU A 88 -12.64 4.94 0.09
CA GLU A 88 -12.27 4.25 1.32
C GLU A 88 -13.32 3.19 1.68
N ALA A 89 -14.60 3.55 1.65
CA ALA A 89 -15.67 2.61 1.92
C ALA A 89 -15.67 1.46 0.92
N LEU A 90 -15.45 1.78 -0.36
CA LEU A 90 -15.35 0.77 -1.41
C LEU A 90 -14.17 -0.15 -1.18
N GLY A 91 -13.02 0.41 -0.75
CA GLY A 91 -11.85 -0.36 -0.44
C GLY A 91 -12.10 -1.38 0.67
N LEU A 92 -12.83 -1.00 1.70
CA LEU A 92 -13.20 -1.91 2.78
C LEU A 92 -14.05 -3.06 2.27
N GLY A 93 -14.96 -2.77 1.34
CA GLY A 93 -15.79 -3.79 0.71
C GLY A 93 -14.99 -4.77 -0.13
N MET A 94 -13.75 -4.43 -0.49
CA MET A 94 -12.87 -5.28 -1.28
C MET A 94 -11.81 -5.98 -0.43
N GLY A 95 -11.95 -5.99 0.88
CA GLY A 95 -11.07 -6.73 1.76
C GLY A 95 -9.91 -5.93 2.34
N ALA A 96 -9.93 -4.62 2.26
CA ALA A 96 -8.96 -3.78 2.94
C ALA A 96 -9.36 -3.62 4.41
N ASP A 97 -8.38 -3.34 5.24
CA ASP A 97 -8.60 -3.18 6.68
C ASP A 97 -8.75 -1.72 7.12
#